data_cb39e0185aa4cc3aab22a2036d7e9fc9
#
_entry.id   cb39e0185aa4cc3aab22a2036d7e9fc9
#
_cell.length_a   1.000
_cell.length_b   1.000
_cell.length_c   1.000
_cell.angle_alpha   90.00
_cell.angle_beta   90.00
_cell.angle_gamma   90.00
#
_symmetry.space_group_name_H-M   'P 1'
#
loop_
_entity.id
_entity.type
_entity.pdbx_description
1 polymer ?
#
loop_
_entity_poly.entity_id
_entity_poly.type
_entity_poly.pdbx_seq_one_letter_code
_entity_poly.pdbx_strand_id
1 'polypeptide(L)'
;MGQKVNPQGLRVGVIKDWSSKWYADSKNFSDYLVEDHKIREYVKKKLFVSGISKIEIERTAKFVRVNVYTAKPGLVIGKGGAIAEALKNELSKMINKDVNLNIVEVKNVDLDAQLVAENIALQLEKRISFRRAMKQAMQKTMKAGALGIKTSVSGRLGGADMARTEFYKEGTIPLQTLRADIDYGFAEANTTYGKIGVKVWIYKGEVLGGKTVAEKGGEE
;
A
#
# COMPACT_ATOMS: atom_id res chain seq x y z
N MET A 1 -2.18 -19.61 -20.44
CA MET A 1 -2.45 -18.21 -20.03
C MET A 1 -1.15 -17.55 -19.60
N GLY A 2 -0.84 -16.34 -20.07
CA GLY A 2 0.42 -15.66 -19.74
C GLY A 2 0.48 -15.17 -18.28
N GLN A 3 1.71 -14.94 -17.82
CA GLN A 3 2.01 -14.33 -16.52
C GLN A 3 1.42 -12.92 -16.44
N LYS A 4 0.82 -12.58 -15.31
CA LYS A 4 0.27 -11.23 -15.07
C LYS A 4 1.33 -10.35 -14.42
N VAL A 5 1.56 -9.17 -14.99
CA VAL A 5 2.50 -8.17 -14.47
C VAL A 5 1.83 -7.38 -13.32
N ASN A 6 2.65 -6.89 -12.38
CA ASN A 6 2.16 -6.00 -11.32
C ASN A 6 1.64 -4.70 -11.96
N PRO A 7 0.38 -4.29 -11.67
CA PRO A 7 -0.22 -3.10 -12.28
C PRO A 7 0.51 -1.79 -11.96
N GLN A 8 1.11 -1.69 -10.76
CA GLN A 8 1.90 -0.51 -10.38
C GLN A 8 3.20 -0.47 -11.17
N GLY A 9 3.95 -1.59 -11.22
CA GLY A 9 5.19 -1.67 -11.97
C GLY A 9 5.03 -1.41 -13.47
N LEU A 10 3.92 -1.83 -14.07
CA LEU A 10 3.61 -1.55 -15.47
C LEU A 10 3.42 -0.05 -15.75
N ARG A 11 3.00 0.73 -14.76
CA ARG A 11 2.63 2.15 -14.88
C ARG A 11 3.65 3.12 -14.31
N VAL A 12 4.74 2.61 -13.72
CA VAL A 12 5.85 3.45 -13.24
C VAL A 12 6.50 4.16 -14.43
N GLY A 13 6.71 5.47 -14.29
CA GLY A 13 7.23 6.32 -15.35
C GLY A 13 6.20 6.77 -16.39
N VAL A 14 4.96 6.27 -16.36
CA VAL A 14 3.86 6.70 -17.24
C VAL A 14 2.87 7.56 -16.46
N ILE A 15 2.22 6.99 -15.45
CA ILE A 15 1.23 7.68 -14.61
C ILE A 15 1.52 7.57 -13.10
N LYS A 16 2.40 6.66 -12.70
CA LYS A 16 2.82 6.46 -11.32
C LYS A 16 4.29 6.78 -11.16
N ASP A 17 4.62 7.33 -10.01
CA ASP A 17 5.99 7.66 -9.63
C ASP A 17 6.58 6.57 -8.71
N TRP A 18 7.89 6.64 -8.49
CA TRP A 18 8.66 5.75 -7.64
C TRP A 18 8.34 5.97 -6.15
N SER A 19 8.38 4.91 -5.38
CA SER A 19 8.24 5.00 -3.91
C SER A 19 9.56 5.31 -3.20
N SER A 20 10.70 5.13 -3.87
CA SER A 20 12.03 5.53 -3.41
C SER A 20 12.56 6.61 -4.35
N LYS A 21 12.72 7.84 -3.84
CA LYS A 21 13.12 9.02 -4.63
C LYS A 21 14.55 9.40 -4.26
N TRP A 22 15.52 8.65 -4.75
CA TRP A 22 16.94 8.90 -4.54
C TRP A 22 17.81 8.26 -5.62
N TYR A 23 19.00 8.78 -5.76
CA TYR A 23 20.05 8.22 -6.60
C TYR A 23 21.27 7.91 -5.73
N ALA A 24 21.97 6.84 -6.05
CA ALA A 24 23.21 6.46 -5.38
C ALA A 24 24.18 5.81 -6.38
N ASP A 25 25.49 5.97 -6.11
CA ASP A 25 26.54 5.27 -6.84
C ASP A 25 26.45 3.75 -6.59
N SER A 26 26.98 2.96 -7.51
CA SER A 26 26.93 1.50 -7.44
C SER A 26 27.53 0.92 -6.15
N LYS A 27 28.47 1.62 -5.50
CA LYS A 27 29.06 1.21 -4.21
C LYS A 27 28.10 1.30 -3.04
N ASN A 28 27.26 2.35 -2.99
CA ASN A 28 26.37 2.64 -1.87
C ASN A 28 24.91 2.18 -2.13
N PHE A 29 24.61 1.76 -3.36
CA PHE A 29 23.25 1.42 -3.77
C PHE A 29 22.67 0.26 -2.97
N SER A 30 23.44 -0.81 -2.76
CA SER A 30 23.03 -1.98 -2.01
C SER A 30 22.67 -1.64 -0.57
N ASP A 31 23.50 -0.82 0.08
CA ASP A 31 23.32 -0.46 1.48
C ASP A 31 22.06 0.40 1.67
N TYR A 32 21.84 1.37 0.80
CA TYR A 32 20.62 2.20 0.84
C TYR A 32 19.35 1.41 0.55
N LEU A 33 19.42 0.42 -0.34
CA LEU A 33 18.28 -0.44 -0.62
C LEU A 33 17.90 -1.30 0.59
N VAL A 34 18.90 -1.88 1.27
CA VAL A 34 18.69 -2.67 2.49
C VAL A 34 18.19 -1.79 3.64
N GLU A 35 18.72 -0.57 3.79
CA GLU A 35 18.23 0.40 4.78
C GLU A 35 16.75 0.75 4.52
N ASP A 36 16.37 1.06 3.26
CA ASP A 36 15.00 1.38 2.89
C ASP A 36 14.03 0.23 3.19
N HIS A 37 14.45 -1.00 2.93
CA HIS A 37 13.65 -2.18 3.25
C HIS A 37 13.42 -2.30 4.76
N LYS A 38 14.48 -2.15 5.57
CA LYS A 38 14.39 -2.16 7.03
C LYS A 38 13.47 -1.05 7.56
N ILE A 39 13.57 0.17 7.02
CA ILE A 39 12.68 1.28 7.39
C ILE A 39 11.22 0.91 7.14
N ARG A 40 10.90 0.41 5.92
CA ARG A 40 9.53 0.06 5.54
C ARG A 40 8.95 -1.03 6.42
N GLU A 41 9.70 -2.10 6.66
CA GLU A 41 9.27 -3.18 7.53
C GLU A 41 9.04 -2.71 8.97
N TYR A 42 9.99 -1.94 9.51
CA TYR A 42 9.92 -1.43 10.88
C TYR A 42 8.71 -0.52 11.08
N VAL A 43 8.53 0.47 10.20
CA VAL A 43 7.39 1.40 10.24
C VAL A 43 6.07 0.65 10.10
N LYS A 44 5.97 -0.26 9.13
CA LYS A 44 4.76 -1.05 8.90
C LYS A 44 4.42 -1.93 10.09
N LYS A 45 5.41 -2.58 10.70
CA LYS A 45 5.21 -3.44 11.88
C LYS A 45 4.77 -2.65 13.10
N LYS A 46 5.40 -1.51 13.36
CA LYS A 46 5.11 -0.68 14.55
C LYS A 46 3.77 0.04 14.45
N LEU A 47 3.41 0.51 13.26
CA LEU A 47 2.21 1.31 13.02
C LEU A 47 1.09 0.55 12.27
N PHE A 48 1.10 -0.78 12.33
CA PHE A 48 0.11 -1.60 11.61
C PHE A 48 -1.34 -1.22 11.92
N VAL A 49 -1.64 -0.90 13.18
CA VAL A 49 -3.00 -0.50 13.65
C VAL A 49 -3.48 0.82 13.02
N SER A 50 -2.55 1.68 12.61
CA SER A 50 -2.86 2.98 12.00
C SER A 50 -3.31 2.89 10.55
N GLY A 51 -3.14 1.72 9.90
CA GLY A 51 -3.47 1.51 8.49
C GLY A 51 -2.54 2.30 7.57
N ILE A 52 -1.38 1.75 7.26
CA ILE A 52 -0.40 2.37 6.37
C ILE A 52 -0.68 1.95 4.92
N SER A 53 -0.94 2.93 4.06
CA SER A 53 -1.13 2.73 2.63
C SER A 53 0.19 2.52 1.90
N LYS A 54 1.07 3.54 1.96
CA LYS A 54 2.39 3.51 1.33
C LYS A 54 3.40 4.29 2.16
N ILE A 55 4.69 3.98 1.95
CA ILE A 55 5.82 4.68 2.55
C ILE A 55 6.71 5.14 1.40
N GLU A 56 6.90 6.44 1.27
CA GLU A 56 7.83 7.04 0.31
C GLU A 56 9.09 7.48 1.05
N ILE A 57 10.25 7.23 0.45
CA ILE A 57 11.55 7.55 1.04
C ILE A 57 12.31 8.42 0.06
N GLU A 58 12.69 9.60 0.53
CA GLU A 58 13.53 10.55 -0.18
C GLU A 58 14.85 10.67 0.55
N ARG A 59 15.96 10.51 -0.17
CA ARG A 59 17.31 10.63 0.42
C ARG A 59 18.01 11.85 -0.13
N THR A 60 18.53 12.64 0.78
CA THR A 60 19.43 13.76 0.49
C THR A 60 20.80 13.45 1.12
N ALA A 61 21.82 14.16 0.77
CA ALA A 61 23.17 13.95 1.32
C ALA A 61 23.23 14.00 2.87
N LYS A 62 22.39 14.86 3.50
CA LYS A 62 22.43 15.11 4.95
C LYS A 62 21.32 14.39 5.73
N PHE A 63 20.15 14.17 5.15
CA PHE A 63 19.00 13.61 5.86
C PHE A 63 18.18 12.67 4.97
N VAL A 64 17.39 11.83 5.62
CA VAL A 64 16.41 10.93 4.99
C VAL A 64 15.01 11.41 5.36
N ARG A 65 14.19 11.70 4.35
CA ARG A 65 12.78 12.04 4.55
C ARG A 65 11.92 10.80 4.33
N VAL A 66 11.09 10.47 5.30
CA VAL A 66 10.17 9.35 5.24
C VAL A 66 8.74 9.88 5.28
N ASN A 67 8.03 9.82 4.15
CA ASN A 67 6.63 10.20 4.04
C ASN A 67 5.77 8.96 4.28
N VAL A 68 4.99 8.95 5.36
CA VAL A 68 4.12 7.85 5.74
C VAL A 68 2.67 8.23 5.46
N TYR A 69 2.05 7.53 4.51
CA TYR A 69 0.64 7.69 4.18
C TYR A 69 -0.21 6.77 5.03
N THR A 70 -1.09 7.34 5.85
CA THR A 70 -1.87 6.59 6.84
C THR A 70 -3.35 6.99 6.82
N ALA A 71 -4.21 6.01 7.15
CA ALA A 71 -5.64 6.24 7.34
C ALA A 71 -5.98 6.97 8.64
N LYS A 72 -5.11 6.84 9.66
CA LYS A 72 -5.35 7.39 11.01
C LYS A 72 -4.12 8.15 11.50
N PRO A 73 -3.89 9.39 11.04
CA PRO A 73 -2.71 10.16 11.40
C PRO A 73 -2.59 10.41 12.91
N GLY A 74 -3.71 10.60 13.60
CA GLY A 74 -3.71 10.82 15.05
C GLY A 74 -3.06 9.71 15.87
N LEU A 75 -3.18 8.45 15.42
CA LEU A 75 -2.52 7.30 16.09
C LEU A 75 -1.00 7.27 15.85
N VAL A 76 -0.55 7.82 14.73
CA VAL A 76 0.88 7.89 14.41
C VAL A 76 1.55 9.06 15.11
N ILE A 77 0.87 10.20 15.20
CA ILE A 77 1.38 11.39 15.89
C ILE A 77 1.41 11.16 17.40
N GLY A 78 0.31 10.64 17.96
CA GLY A 78 0.15 10.43 19.39
C GLY A 78 -0.11 11.74 20.15
N LYS A 79 -0.22 11.66 21.47
CA LYS A 79 -0.43 12.84 22.33
C LYS A 79 0.82 13.73 22.30
N GLY A 80 0.65 14.98 21.85
CA GLY A 80 1.74 15.95 21.78
C GLY A 80 2.90 15.58 20.85
N GLY A 81 2.69 14.66 19.90
CA GLY A 81 3.75 14.23 18.97
C GLY A 81 4.71 13.17 19.50
N ALA A 82 4.51 12.66 20.72
CA ALA A 82 5.46 11.76 21.40
C ALA A 82 5.74 10.46 20.62
N ILE A 83 4.73 9.88 19.95
CA ILE A 83 4.91 8.63 19.18
C ILE A 83 5.73 8.91 17.92
N ALA A 84 5.46 10.03 17.23
CA ALA A 84 6.21 10.42 16.04
C ALA A 84 7.67 10.74 16.35
N GLU A 85 7.95 11.45 17.47
CA GLU A 85 9.31 11.74 17.92
C GLU A 85 10.06 10.48 18.33
N ALA A 86 9.42 9.57 19.06
CA ALA A 86 10.02 8.29 19.42
C ALA A 86 10.37 7.48 18.18
N LEU A 87 9.46 7.41 17.19
CA LEU A 87 9.69 6.73 15.92
C LEU A 87 10.85 7.36 15.14
N LYS A 88 10.90 8.70 15.06
CA LYS A 88 11.99 9.44 14.42
C LYS A 88 13.34 9.09 15.05
N ASN A 89 13.43 9.10 16.38
CA ASN A 89 14.67 8.80 17.12
C ASN A 89 15.12 7.35 16.91
N GLU A 90 14.19 6.41 16.88
CA GLU A 90 14.49 5.00 16.61
C GLU A 90 14.99 4.78 15.17
N LEU A 91 14.35 5.41 14.18
CA LEU A 91 14.80 5.35 12.78
C LEU A 91 16.17 6.01 12.61
N SER A 92 16.42 7.15 13.26
CA SER A 92 17.73 7.83 13.20
C SER A 92 18.85 6.96 13.79
N LYS A 93 18.58 6.24 14.89
CA LYS A 93 19.53 5.28 15.47
C LYS A 93 19.79 4.07 14.56
N MET A 94 18.77 3.61 13.83
CA MET A 94 18.89 2.46 12.92
C MET A 94 19.75 2.77 11.69
N ILE A 95 19.68 4.01 11.19
CA ILE A 95 20.32 4.42 9.93
C ILE A 95 21.60 5.22 10.16
N ASN A 96 21.86 5.70 11.40
CA ASN A 96 22.93 6.63 11.75
C ASN A 96 22.91 7.94 10.93
N LYS A 97 21.70 8.41 10.56
CA LYS A 97 21.47 9.67 9.83
C LYS A 97 20.25 10.38 10.40
N ASP A 98 20.17 11.67 10.16
CA ASP A 98 18.99 12.43 10.54
C ASP A 98 17.79 12.01 9.69
N VAL A 99 16.67 11.71 10.37
CA VAL A 99 15.41 11.31 9.72
C VAL A 99 14.37 12.39 9.93
N ASN A 100 13.74 12.83 8.84
CA ASN A 100 12.55 13.65 8.86
C ASN A 100 11.33 12.78 8.57
N LEU A 101 10.45 12.66 9.56
CA LEU A 101 9.20 11.93 9.43
C LEU A 101 8.08 12.89 9.04
N ASN A 102 7.44 12.64 7.91
CA ASN A 102 6.26 13.37 7.45
C ASN A 102 5.07 12.42 7.42
N ILE A 103 3.95 12.84 8.00
CA ILE A 103 2.74 12.03 8.10
C ILE A 103 1.67 12.65 7.21
N VAL A 104 1.22 11.90 6.23
CA VAL A 104 0.22 12.33 5.24
C VAL A 104 -1.05 11.52 5.45
N GLU A 105 -2.18 12.21 5.54
CA GLU A 105 -3.49 11.57 5.66
C GLU A 105 -3.98 11.03 4.32
N VAL A 106 -4.51 9.81 4.32
CA VAL A 106 -5.24 9.25 3.19
C VAL A 106 -6.72 9.61 3.32
N LYS A 107 -7.18 10.58 2.54
CA LYS A 107 -8.56 11.12 2.59
C LYS A 107 -9.62 10.01 2.41
N ASN A 108 -9.43 9.12 1.44
CA ASN A 108 -10.40 8.06 1.10
C ASN A 108 -9.78 6.66 1.28
N VAL A 109 -9.99 6.08 2.45
CA VAL A 109 -9.46 4.77 2.83
C VAL A 109 -10.00 3.65 1.94
N ASP A 110 -11.29 3.72 1.56
CA ASP A 110 -11.95 2.72 0.74
C ASP A 110 -11.55 2.77 -0.76
N LEU A 111 -10.84 3.81 -1.20
CA LEU A 111 -10.25 3.92 -2.54
C LEU A 111 -8.76 3.51 -2.59
N ASP A 112 -8.17 3.14 -1.46
CA ASP A 112 -6.79 2.67 -1.38
C ASP A 112 -6.75 1.14 -1.38
N ALA A 113 -6.13 0.57 -2.41
CA ALA A 113 -6.13 -0.88 -2.61
C ALA A 113 -5.38 -1.64 -1.49
N GLN A 114 -4.33 -1.05 -0.92
CA GLN A 114 -3.55 -1.67 0.15
C GLN A 114 -4.37 -1.75 1.44
N LEU A 115 -5.05 -0.67 1.81
CA LEU A 115 -5.88 -0.60 3.00
C LEU A 115 -7.11 -1.52 2.90
N VAL A 116 -7.71 -1.60 1.71
CA VAL A 116 -8.81 -2.52 1.44
C VAL A 116 -8.35 -3.97 1.53
N ALA A 117 -7.16 -4.31 1.00
CA ALA A 117 -6.59 -5.66 1.10
C ALA A 117 -6.31 -6.06 2.56
N GLU A 118 -5.72 -5.17 3.34
CA GLU A 118 -5.46 -5.38 4.78
C GLU A 118 -6.76 -5.52 5.58
N ASN A 119 -7.80 -4.76 5.25
CA ASN A 119 -9.11 -4.89 5.90
C ASN A 119 -9.75 -6.25 5.61
N ILE A 120 -9.67 -6.74 4.35
CA ILE A 120 -10.14 -8.10 4.02
C ILE A 120 -9.34 -9.14 4.80
N ALA A 121 -8.01 -9.02 4.86
CA ALA A 121 -7.14 -9.93 5.59
C ALA A 121 -7.49 -10.00 7.09
N LEU A 122 -7.68 -8.85 7.73
CA LEU A 122 -8.11 -8.78 9.14
C LEU A 122 -9.48 -9.41 9.39
N GLN A 123 -10.43 -9.28 8.43
CA GLN A 123 -11.72 -9.94 8.53
C GLN A 123 -11.59 -11.47 8.42
N LEU A 124 -10.70 -11.97 7.56
CA LEU A 124 -10.42 -13.42 7.44
C LEU A 124 -9.78 -13.98 8.71
N GLU A 125 -8.86 -13.26 9.35
CA GLU A 125 -8.27 -13.62 10.65
C GLU A 125 -9.34 -13.71 11.76
N LYS A 126 -10.35 -12.83 11.70
CA LYS A 126 -11.52 -12.87 12.59
C LYS A 126 -12.55 -13.94 12.23
N ARG A 127 -12.20 -14.87 11.33
CA ARG A 127 -13.05 -15.98 10.88
C ARG A 127 -14.35 -15.56 10.19
N ILE A 128 -14.40 -14.36 9.60
CA ILE A 128 -15.52 -13.93 8.76
C ILE A 128 -15.43 -14.69 7.44
N SER A 129 -16.57 -15.11 6.89
CA SER A 129 -16.63 -15.77 5.59
C SER A 129 -15.98 -14.93 4.52
N PHE A 130 -15.05 -15.51 3.76
CA PHE A 130 -14.32 -14.81 2.70
C PHE A 130 -15.24 -14.18 1.65
N ARG A 131 -16.36 -14.84 1.32
CA ARG A 131 -17.36 -14.30 0.38
C ARG A 131 -18.00 -13.03 0.90
N ARG A 132 -18.33 -12.99 2.20
CA ARG A 132 -18.91 -11.80 2.85
C ARG A 132 -17.89 -10.67 2.93
N ALA A 133 -16.67 -10.96 3.34
CA ALA A 133 -15.58 -9.98 3.44
C ALA A 133 -15.29 -9.31 2.08
N MET A 134 -15.15 -10.11 1.01
CA MET A 134 -14.90 -9.60 -0.34
C MET A 134 -16.06 -8.74 -0.85
N LYS A 135 -17.31 -9.23 -0.76
CA LYS A 135 -18.49 -8.48 -1.22
C LYS A 135 -18.68 -7.16 -0.47
N GLN A 136 -18.47 -7.17 0.86
CA GLN A 136 -18.58 -5.97 1.67
C GLN A 136 -17.53 -4.93 1.30
N ALA A 137 -16.27 -5.36 1.07
CA ALA A 137 -15.20 -4.48 0.63
C ALA A 137 -15.52 -3.87 -0.74
N MET A 138 -15.97 -4.70 -1.71
CA MET A 138 -16.35 -4.23 -3.03
C MET A 138 -17.46 -3.18 -3.00
N GLN A 139 -18.54 -3.43 -2.24
CA GLN A 139 -19.64 -2.47 -2.09
C GLN A 139 -19.18 -1.13 -1.51
N LYS A 140 -18.27 -1.13 -0.50
CA LYS A 140 -17.72 0.09 0.08
C LYS A 140 -16.90 0.86 -0.93
N THR A 141 -16.02 0.19 -1.66
CA THR A 141 -15.16 0.82 -2.67
C THR A 141 -15.99 1.40 -3.83
N MET A 142 -17.02 0.70 -4.31
CA MET A 142 -17.91 1.22 -5.35
C MET A 142 -18.71 2.44 -4.86
N LYS A 143 -19.20 2.43 -3.61
CA LYS A 143 -19.85 3.59 -2.99
C LYS A 143 -18.90 4.79 -2.82
N ALA A 144 -17.61 4.54 -2.59
CA ALA A 144 -16.59 5.58 -2.48
C ALA A 144 -16.23 6.22 -3.84
N GLY A 145 -16.80 5.74 -4.96
CA GLY A 145 -16.65 6.31 -6.29
C GLY A 145 -15.60 5.63 -7.17
N ALA A 146 -15.19 4.39 -6.87
CA ALA A 146 -14.37 3.61 -7.79
C ALA A 146 -15.18 3.21 -9.04
N LEU A 147 -14.53 3.22 -10.22
CA LEU A 147 -15.13 2.78 -11.48
C LEU A 147 -15.12 1.26 -11.66
N GLY A 148 -14.30 0.58 -10.87
CA GLY A 148 -14.25 -0.88 -10.83
C GLY A 148 -13.31 -1.40 -9.76
N ILE A 149 -13.64 -2.59 -9.26
CA ILE A 149 -12.83 -3.32 -8.28
C ILE A 149 -12.76 -4.79 -8.64
N LYS A 150 -11.60 -5.39 -8.40
CA LYS A 150 -11.38 -6.83 -8.42
C LYS A 150 -10.69 -7.24 -7.13
N THR A 151 -11.26 -8.22 -6.46
CA THR A 151 -10.67 -8.85 -5.29
C THR A 151 -10.37 -10.31 -5.59
N SER A 152 -9.24 -10.81 -5.11
CA SER A 152 -8.86 -12.22 -5.25
C SER A 152 -8.29 -12.72 -3.93
N VAL A 153 -8.76 -13.87 -3.49
CA VAL A 153 -8.31 -14.52 -2.26
C VAL A 153 -7.85 -15.93 -2.60
N SER A 154 -6.64 -16.27 -2.16
CA SER A 154 -5.98 -17.54 -2.50
C SER A 154 -5.46 -18.24 -1.24
N GLY A 155 -5.72 -19.54 -1.12
CA GLY A 155 -5.27 -20.34 0.02
C GLY A 155 -6.31 -21.39 0.43
N ARG A 156 -6.22 -21.88 1.67
CA ARG A 156 -7.18 -22.81 2.26
C ARG A 156 -8.42 -22.07 2.75
N LEU A 157 -9.29 -21.72 1.81
CA LEU A 157 -10.47 -20.91 2.06
C LEU A 157 -11.48 -21.67 2.93
N GLY A 158 -11.84 -21.09 4.08
CA GLY A 158 -12.74 -21.70 5.04
C GLY A 158 -12.19 -22.95 5.74
N GLY A 159 -10.86 -23.17 5.71
CA GLY A 159 -10.21 -24.35 6.30
C GLY A 159 -10.22 -25.59 5.41
N ALA A 160 -10.58 -25.46 4.13
CA ALA A 160 -10.55 -26.58 3.19
C ALA A 160 -9.12 -27.16 3.04
N ASP A 161 -9.00 -28.49 2.88
CA ASP A 161 -7.70 -29.13 2.74
C ASP A 161 -6.99 -28.72 1.46
N MET A 162 -7.72 -28.60 0.36
CA MET A 162 -7.18 -28.15 -0.91
C MET A 162 -7.27 -26.63 -1.02
N ALA A 163 -6.13 -26.00 -1.30
CA ALA A 163 -6.08 -24.56 -1.58
C ALA A 163 -6.74 -24.26 -2.93
N ARG A 164 -7.46 -23.15 -2.98
CA ARG A 164 -8.06 -22.63 -4.20
C ARG A 164 -8.01 -21.11 -4.24
N THR A 165 -8.24 -20.57 -5.43
CA THR A 165 -8.33 -19.13 -5.64
C THR A 165 -9.76 -18.77 -6.03
N GLU A 166 -10.34 -17.83 -5.28
CA GLU A 166 -11.65 -17.25 -5.58
C GLU A 166 -11.46 -15.76 -5.88
N PHE A 167 -12.17 -15.26 -6.88
CA PHE A 167 -12.12 -13.85 -7.21
C PHE A 167 -13.50 -13.33 -7.56
N TYR A 168 -13.73 -12.07 -7.21
CA TYR A 168 -14.92 -11.31 -7.59
C TYR A 168 -14.49 -10.02 -8.25
N LYS A 169 -15.30 -9.54 -9.20
CA LYS A 169 -15.10 -8.27 -9.89
C LYS A 169 -16.42 -7.54 -10.02
N GLU A 170 -16.35 -6.21 -9.94
CA GLU A 170 -17.47 -5.31 -10.18
C GLU A 170 -16.97 -4.09 -10.94
N GLY A 171 -17.73 -3.63 -11.94
CA GLY A 171 -17.30 -2.57 -12.83
C GLY A 171 -16.24 -2.99 -13.85
N THR A 172 -15.56 -2.01 -14.43
CA THR A 172 -14.51 -2.20 -15.44
C THR A 172 -13.11 -2.11 -14.83
N ILE A 173 -12.18 -2.97 -15.27
CA ILE A 173 -10.80 -2.93 -14.80
C ILE A 173 -9.87 -3.18 -15.99
N PRO A 174 -9.50 -2.13 -16.72
CA PRO A 174 -8.67 -2.25 -17.91
C PRO A 174 -7.18 -2.40 -17.52
N LEU A 175 -6.75 -3.61 -17.14
CA LEU A 175 -5.39 -3.87 -16.67
C LEU A 175 -4.32 -3.60 -17.74
N GLN A 176 -4.67 -3.71 -19.00
CA GLN A 176 -3.74 -3.53 -20.13
C GLN A 176 -3.57 -2.06 -20.54
N THR A 177 -4.54 -1.19 -20.20
CA THR A 177 -4.50 0.23 -20.56
C THR A 177 -3.55 0.98 -19.64
N LEU A 178 -2.45 1.52 -20.18
CA LEU A 178 -1.41 2.20 -19.40
C LEU A 178 -1.91 3.50 -18.76
N ARG A 179 -2.78 4.23 -19.45
CA ARG A 179 -3.37 5.48 -18.94
C ARG A 179 -4.41 5.27 -17.83
N ALA A 180 -4.86 4.02 -17.60
CA ALA A 180 -5.81 3.71 -16.53
C ALA A 180 -5.11 3.75 -15.16
N ASP A 181 -5.61 4.58 -14.24
CA ASP A 181 -5.13 4.63 -12.88
C ASP A 181 -5.68 3.45 -12.08
N ILE A 182 -4.87 2.40 -12.00
CA ILE A 182 -5.18 1.19 -11.25
C ILE A 182 -4.28 1.14 -10.03
N ASP A 183 -4.92 1.12 -8.87
CA ASP A 183 -4.25 0.87 -7.61
C ASP A 183 -4.24 -0.62 -7.28
N TYR A 184 -3.15 -1.09 -6.68
CA TYR A 184 -2.96 -2.51 -6.37
C TYR A 184 -2.48 -2.67 -4.94
N GLY A 185 -3.17 -3.55 -4.20
CA GLY A 185 -2.80 -3.91 -2.83
C GLY A 185 -2.65 -5.43 -2.68
N PHE A 186 -1.70 -5.80 -1.82
CA PHE A 186 -1.45 -7.18 -1.43
C PHE A 186 -1.36 -7.27 0.09
N ALA A 187 -2.08 -8.23 0.67
CA ALA A 187 -2.02 -8.52 2.09
C ALA A 187 -2.08 -10.03 2.34
N GLU A 188 -1.51 -10.48 3.44
CA GLU A 188 -1.59 -11.86 3.91
C GLU A 188 -2.39 -11.92 5.20
N ALA A 189 -3.36 -12.83 5.26
CA ALA A 189 -4.10 -13.15 6.47
C ALA A 189 -3.49 -14.41 7.12
N ASN A 190 -3.10 -14.30 8.38
CA ASN A 190 -2.58 -15.43 9.16
C ASN A 190 -3.74 -16.16 9.83
N THR A 191 -4.17 -17.26 9.22
CA THR A 191 -5.23 -18.10 9.77
C THR A 191 -4.69 -19.34 10.47
N THR A 192 -5.52 -20.00 11.28
CA THR A 192 -5.16 -21.26 11.96
C THR A 192 -4.78 -22.38 10.99
N TYR A 193 -5.26 -22.31 9.73
CA TYR A 193 -5.01 -23.32 8.68
C TYR A 193 -3.88 -22.91 7.73
N GLY A 194 -3.20 -21.80 7.99
CA GLY A 194 -2.12 -21.27 7.16
C GLY A 194 -2.38 -19.87 6.67
N LYS A 195 -1.50 -19.36 5.79
CA LYS A 195 -1.62 -18.03 5.22
C LYS A 195 -2.59 -18.01 4.04
N ILE A 196 -3.41 -16.98 3.98
CA ILE A 196 -4.30 -16.68 2.86
C ILE A 196 -3.83 -15.38 2.22
N GLY A 197 -3.48 -15.42 0.93
CA GLY A 197 -3.10 -14.25 0.16
C GLY A 197 -4.32 -13.49 -0.36
N VAL A 198 -4.37 -12.19 -0.12
CA VAL A 198 -5.42 -11.28 -0.60
C VAL A 198 -4.80 -10.32 -1.60
N LYS A 199 -5.39 -10.19 -2.79
CA LYS A 199 -5.00 -9.23 -3.83
C LYS A 199 -6.20 -8.37 -4.20
N VAL A 200 -6.00 -7.07 -4.28
CA VAL A 200 -7.05 -6.11 -4.62
C VAL A 200 -6.56 -5.19 -5.74
N TRP A 201 -7.41 -4.95 -6.72
CA TRP A 201 -7.21 -3.99 -7.81
C TRP A 201 -8.37 -3.01 -7.77
N ILE A 202 -8.09 -1.72 -7.73
CA ILE A 202 -9.11 -0.66 -7.76
C ILE A 202 -8.81 0.25 -8.94
N TYR A 203 -9.80 0.42 -9.80
CA TYR A 203 -9.75 1.33 -10.93
C TYR A 203 -10.39 2.67 -10.56
N LYS A 204 -9.60 3.74 -10.61
CA LYS A 204 -10.01 5.10 -10.23
C LYS A 204 -10.40 5.98 -11.42
N GLY A 205 -10.05 5.59 -12.64
CA GLY A 205 -10.31 6.33 -13.85
C GLY A 205 -9.11 6.39 -14.79
N GLU A 206 -9.22 7.16 -15.87
CA GLU A 206 -8.14 7.37 -16.83
C GLU A 206 -7.45 8.72 -16.57
N VAL A 207 -6.13 8.74 -16.67
CA VAL A 207 -5.33 9.96 -16.65
C VAL A 207 -5.08 10.36 -18.12
N LEU A 208 -5.82 11.36 -18.59
CA LEU A 208 -5.70 11.92 -19.92
C LEU A 208 -4.89 13.22 -19.86
N GLY A 209 -3.83 13.30 -20.66
CA GLY A 209 -3.01 14.52 -20.87
C GLY A 209 -1.94 14.75 -19.80
N GLY A 210 -0.72 14.70 -20.23
CA GLY A 210 0.62 15.16 -19.84
C GLY A 210 0.95 15.77 -18.48
N LYS A 211 0.09 15.74 -17.50
CA LYS A 211 0.46 16.07 -16.13
C LYS A 211 0.88 14.79 -15.42
N THR A 212 2.16 14.50 -15.46
CA THR A 212 2.76 13.50 -14.58
C THR A 212 2.47 13.84 -13.13
N VAL A 213 2.34 12.83 -12.29
CA VAL A 213 2.02 12.95 -10.85
C VAL A 213 2.95 13.91 -10.10
N ALA A 214 4.13 14.22 -10.65
CA ALA A 214 5.08 15.21 -10.13
C ALA A 214 4.53 16.66 -10.11
N GLU A 215 3.58 17.00 -11.00
CA GLU A 215 3.03 18.37 -11.07
C GLU A 215 1.83 18.61 -10.15
N LYS A 216 1.24 17.56 -9.58
CA LYS A 216 0.11 17.67 -8.64
C LYS A 216 0.53 17.92 -7.18
N GLY A 217 1.80 17.85 -6.87
CA GLY A 217 2.34 18.06 -5.52
C GLY A 217 2.84 19.49 -5.25
N GLY A 218 2.65 20.41 -6.18
CA GLY A 218 3.13 21.80 -6.09
C GLY A 218 2.06 22.89 -5.98
N GLU A 219 0.78 22.51 -5.95
CA GLU A 219 -0.33 23.47 -5.77
C GLU A 219 -1.19 23.04 -4.58
N GLU A 220 -0.68 23.23 -3.37
CA GLU A 220 -1.42 23.47 -2.12
C GLU A 220 -0.47 24.01 -1.06
#